data_5b2112ba834603b7e9ac7c04aa7cdb00
#
_entry.id   5b2112ba834603b7e9ac7c04aa7cdb00
#
_cell.length_a   1.000
_cell.length_b   1.000
_cell.length_c   1.000
_cell.angle_alpha   90.00
_cell.angle_beta   90.00
_cell.angle_gamma   90.00
#
_symmetry.space_group_name_H-M   'P 1'
#
loop_
_entity.id
_entity.type
_entity.pdbx_description
1 polymer ?
#
loop_
_entity_poly.entity_id
_entity_poly.type
_entity_poly.pdbx_seq_one_letter_code
_entity_poly.pdbx_strand_id
1 'polypeptide(L)' 'MADLIALGAGLAVGLAGIGTGIAQTNIGAAAVGATAEDEKNFGKGLVLTVIPETIVIFGLVMAILLWLKMP' A
#
# COMPACT_ATOMS: atom_id res chain seq x y z
N MET A 1 23.42 15.23 -2.89
CA MET A 1 23.09 13.79 -2.66
C MET A 1 21.92 13.61 -1.71
N ALA A 2 21.88 14.37 -0.58
CA ALA A 2 20.74 14.28 0.34
C ALA A 2 19.41 14.57 -0.34
N ASP A 3 19.36 15.54 -1.26
CA ASP A 3 18.13 15.89 -1.98
C ASP A 3 17.63 14.75 -2.85
N LEU A 4 18.54 14.04 -3.52
CA LEU A 4 18.18 12.90 -4.35
C LEU A 4 17.73 11.71 -3.50
N ILE A 5 18.33 11.52 -2.34
CA ILE A 5 17.91 10.47 -1.40
C ILE A 5 16.51 10.78 -0.88
N ALA A 6 16.27 12.03 -0.50
CA ALA A 6 14.94 12.44 -0.03
C ALA A 6 13.88 12.27 -1.11
N LEU A 7 14.19 12.65 -2.35
CA LEU A 7 13.30 12.45 -3.48
C LEU A 7 13.02 10.97 -3.72
N GLY A 8 14.08 10.15 -3.70
CA GLY A 8 13.94 8.69 -3.85
C GLY A 8 13.07 8.07 -2.76
N ALA A 9 13.24 8.49 -1.52
CA ALA A 9 12.43 8.01 -0.40
C ALA A 9 10.95 8.39 -0.60
N GLY A 10 10.69 9.63 -0.97
CA GLY A 10 9.34 10.10 -1.24
C GLY A 10 8.69 9.36 -2.41
N LEU A 11 9.43 9.12 -3.48
CA LEU A 11 8.94 8.37 -4.63
C LEU A 11 8.68 6.90 -4.28
N ALA A 12 9.53 6.30 -3.47
CA ALA A 12 9.38 4.90 -3.08
C ALA A 12 8.04 4.68 -2.37
N VAL A 13 7.75 5.45 -1.34
CA VAL A 13 6.50 5.28 -0.61
C VAL A 13 5.31 5.90 -1.35
N GLY A 14 5.53 7.01 -2.06
CA GLY A 14 4.45 7.70 -2.78
C GLY A 14 3.92 6.90 -3.96
N LEU A 15 4.81 6.36 -4.80
CA LEU A 15 4.39 5.54 -5.95
C LEU A 15 3.80 4.21 -5.48
N ALA A 16 4.37 3.60 -4.45
CA ALA A 16 3.80 2.39 -3.86
C ALA A 16 2.41 2.67 -3.29
N GLY A 17 2.21 3.82 -2.65
CA GLY A 17 0.91 4.24 -2.13
C GLY A 17 -0.12 4.42 -3.22
N ILE A 18 0.26 5.01 -4.35
CA ILE A 18 -0.64 5.17 -5.51
C ILE A 18 -1.03 3.79 -6.05
N GLY A 19 -0.06 2.89 -6.24
CA GLY A 19 -0.34 1.54 -6.73
C GLY A 19 -1.28 0.78 -5.80
N THR A 20 -1.03 0.83 -4.50
CA THR A 20 -1.88 0.20 -3.50
C THR A 20 -3.28 0.81 -3.51
N GLY A 21 -3.38 2.15 -3.59
CA GLY A 21 -4.67 2.83 -3.63
C GLY A 21 -5.51 2.45 -4.83
N ILE A 22 -4.89 2.35 -6.02
CA ILE A 22 -5.58 1.92 -7.24
C ILE A 22 -6.10 0.49 -7.08
N ALA A 23 -5.27 -0.42 -6.58
CA ALA A 23 -5.66 -1.80 -6.37
C ALA A 23 -6.82 -1.90 -5.35
N GLN A 24 -6.74 -1.15 -4.26
CA GLN A 24 -7.76 -1.19 -3.21
C GLN A 24 -9.09 -0.60 -3.65
N THR A 25 -9.10 0.28 -4.65
CA THR A 25 -10.34 0.84 -5.18
C THR A 25 -11.29 -0.28 -5.64
N ASN A 26 -10.78 -1.21 -6.43
CA ASN A 26 -11.60 -2.31 -6.96
C ASN A 26 -11.79 -3.44 -5.96
N ILE A 27 -10.71 -3.84 -5.29
CA ILE A 27 -10.75 -4.94 -4.32
C ILE A 27 -11.63 -4.56 -3.12
N GLY A 28 -11.46 -3.35 -2.60
CA GLY A 28 -12.22 -2.88 -1.46
C GLY A 28 -13.72 -2.80 -1.75
N ALA A 29 -14.08 -2.25 -2.90
CA ALA A 29 -15.47 -2.16 -3.32
C ALA A 29 -16.10 -3.55 -3.45
N ALA A 30 -15.38 -4.50 -4.08
CA ALA A 30 -15.84 -5.87 -4.23
C ALA A 30 -15.98 -6.56 -2.86
N ALA A 31 -15.03 -6.33 -1.95
CA ALA A 31 -15.05 -6.92 -0.61
C ALA A 31 -16.23 -6.41 0.21
N VAL A 32 -16.52 -5.11 0.14
CA VAL A 32 -17.67 -4.52 0.82
C VAL A 32 -18.97 -5.08 0.25
N GLY A 33 -19.08 -5.15 -1.08
CA GLY A 33 -20.27 -5.72 -1.73
C GLY A 33 -20.48 -7.18 -1.36
N ALA A 34 -19.43 -7.98 -1.37
CA ALA A 34 -19.52 -9.40 -1.01
C ALA A 34 -19.93 -9.58 0.46
N THR A 35 -19.38 -8.74 1.34
CA THR A 35 -19.73 -8.79 2.78
C THR A 35 -21.20 -8.37 3.00
N ALA A 36 -21.68 -7.40 2.23
CA ALA A 36 -23.08 -6.98 2.32
C ALA A 36 -24.04 -8.09 1.90
N GLU A 37 -23.64 -8.93 0.93
CA GLU A 37 -24.44 -10.08 0.52
C GLU A 37 -24.40 -11.23 1.53
N ASP A 38 -23.23 -11.49 2.12
CA ASP A 38 -23.04 -12.56 3.09
C ASP A 38 -21.86 -12.20 4.00
N GLU A 39 -22.14 -12.04 5.29
CA GLU A 39 -21.14 -11.69 6.29
C GLU A 39 -19.97 -12.69 6.36
N LYS A 40 -20.19 -13.94 5.92
CA LYS A 40 -19.12 -14.94 5.86
C LYS A 40 -17.98 -14.52 4.94
N ASN A 41 -18.23 -13.60 4.01
CA ASN A 41 -17.21 -13.11 3.08
C ASN A 41 -16.30 -12.05 3.69
N PHE A 42 -16.59 -11.58 4.91
CA PHE A 42 -15.79 -10.52 5.53
C PHE A 42 -14.31 -10.89 5.66
N GLY A 43 -14.02 -12.10 6.16
CA GLY A 43 -12.63 -12.53 6.37
C GLY A 43 -11.84 -12.61 5.06
N LYS A 44 -12.43 -13.18 4.02
CA LYS A 44 -11.80 -13.27 2.71
C LYS A 44 -11.60 -11.89 2.10
N GLY A 45 -12.60 -11.03 2.22
CA GLY A 45 -12.53 -9.66 1.73
C GLY A 45 -11.43 -8.87 2.41
N LEU A 46 -11.31 -9.04 3.73
CA LEU A 46 -10.25 -8.39 4.50
C LEU A 46 -8.87 -8.83 4.02
N VAL A 47 -8.65 -10.14 3.85
CA VAL A 47 -7.37 -10.66 3.36
C VAL A 47 -7.02 -10.08 1.99
N LEU A 48 -7.98 -10.09 1.06
CA LEU A 48 -7.75 -9.56 -0.29
C LEU A 48 -7.49 -8.06 -0.28
N THR A 49 -8.11 -7.32 0.64
CA THR A 49 -7.92 -5.88 0.76
C THR A 49 -6.53 -5.54 1.31
N VAL A 50 -5.99 -6.35 2.22
CA VAL A 50 -4.69 -6.05 2.82
C VAL A 50 -3.50 -6.53 1.98
N ILE A 51 -3.72 -7.42 0.98
CA ILE A 51 -2.63 -7.87 0.12
C ILE A 51 -1.94 -6.69 -0.61
N PRO A 52 -2.65 -5.76 -1.27
CA PRO A 52 -1.99 -4.60 -1.87
C PRO A 52 -1.31 -3.70 -0.86
N GLU A 53 -1.74 -3.71 0.40
CA GLU A 53 -1.12 -2.94 1.46
C GLU A 53 0.34 -3.33 1.67
N THR A 54 0.72 -4.57 1.36
CA THR A 54 2.11 -5.02 1.47
C THR A 54 3.02 -4.23 0.54
N ILE A 55 2.51 -3.77 -0.61
CA ILE A 55 3.29 -2.97 -1.56
C ILE A 55 3.70 -1.64 -0.92
N VAL A 56 2.77 -0.94 -0.29
CA VAL A 56 3.08 0.35 0.35
C VAL A 56 3.94 0.15 1.59
N ILE A 57 3.78 -0.96 2.31
CA ILE A 57 4.63 -1.27 3.46
C ILE A 57 6.07 -1.46 3.01
N PHE A 58 6.32 -2.21 1.94
CA PHE A 58 7.67 -2.37 1.39
C PHE A 58 8.21 -1.07 0.82
N GLY A 59 7.36 -0.25 0.20
CA GLY A 59 7.75 1.09 -0.25
C GLY A 59 8.16 1.98 0.93
N LEU A 60 7.45 1.89 2.04
CA LEU A 60 7.79 2.62 3.26
C LEU A 60 9.13 2.13 3.82
N VAL A 61 9.38 0.82 3.84
CA VAL A 61 10.65 0.26 4.30
C VAL A 61 11.79 0.82 3.45
N MET A 62 11.64 0.83 2.12
CA MET A 62 12.65 1.40 1.23
C MET A 62 12.86 2.89 1.50
N ALA A 63 11.79 3.63 1.75
CA ALA A 63 11.88 5.04 2.07
C ALA A 63 12.67 5.27 3.36
N ILE A 64 12.44 4.46 4.38
CA ILE A 64 13.14 4.53 5.65
C ILE A 64 14.61 4.19 5.48
N LEU A 65 14.94 3.15 4.70
CA LEU A 65 16.32 2.77 4.44
C LEU A 65 17.07 3.88 3.72
N LEU A 66 16.43 4.55 2.77
CA LEU A 66 17.03 5.70 2.08
C LEU A 66 17.18 6.88 3.03
N TRP A 67 16.19 7.15 3.86
CA TRP A 67 16.24 8.23 4.85
C TRP A 67 17.43 8.05 5.80
N LEU A 68 17.69 6.82 6.22
CA LEU A 68 18.82 6.52 7.11
C LEU A 68 20.17 6.75 6.44
N LYS A 69 20.21 6.85 5.10
CA LYS A 69 21.42 7.17 4.34
C LYS A 69 21.68 8.67 4.26
N MET A 70 20.73 9.49 4.65
CA MET A 70 20.90 10.94 4.62
C MET A 70 21.88 11.39 5.70
N PRO A 71 22.78 12.34 5.35
CA PRO A 71 23.72 12.87 6.34
C PRO A 71 23.04 13.71 7.41
#